data_40598df7f7c5e81b7fd814c1b5e19f6d
#
_entry.id   40598df7f7c5e81b7fd814c1b5e19f6d
#
_cell.length_a   1.000
_cell.length_b   1.000
_cell.length_c   1.000
_cell.angle_alpha   90.00
_cell.angle_beta   90.00
_cell.angle_gamma   90.00
#
_symmetry.space_group_name_H-M   'P 1'
#
loop_
_entity.id
_entity.type
_entity.pdbx_description
1 polymer ?
#
loop_
_entity_poly.entity_id
_entity_poly.type
_entity_poly.pdbx_seq_one_letter_code
_entity_poly.pdbx_strand_id
1 'polypeptide(L)'
;MTRDLRNINYGAPIPSENYVDQPYVVVTNDGNWLCVLTTGPGQESQENQHVVASISKDQGKTWSALIDIEKSTEPINSWVTAVVVPSGRAYAIYCYNQDGISSMHGGIMAFRYSDDNGLTWSERFQVPMRLTKKDRENIEGGKTQFWWCIDKPVLYNGSVYLGIPKIHNGWRLDDDEGWLIRGDHFVDAQHPDEITWHTLPDGDVGIFNPELGLIHEEQNVEVLSEGTLYMVNRTVSGHPEFATSKDNGHTWSKPAKMYYADGRPMKNPRACPRMWKASNGKFLFWFHNNSYPGWGNANNRNPVWVSGGIEKDGDILWGEPEILLYDPDPTVMGMSYPDFIEQNGHYWATETQKMVARSHKIDPTLLVGVWNQFDANRRVDNGVIFDAGPFSAGATFEIPQLPSLNGGGFTLEMWIEFSALWEDHPVLTTMGKRRKGFNITIAPNHTLKFEMTDGQVRRWFDILDGPNPAASLKSTRIWNWTTDEWALQCGKIHHLVWVVDGASKVSSFMVDGKLLDGATTRTQGWQWINYYFEDINDDDRIAKVGDRFPGKIYNLRLYNRYLRTSEVLSNYHAGLPK
;
A
#
# COMPACT_ATOMS: atom_id res chain seq x y z
N MET A 1 -4.53 11.09 24.50
CA MET A 1 -3.86 10.87 23.22
C MET A 1 -4.87 11.03 22.10
N THR A 2 -4.55 11.73 21.05
CA THR A 2 -5.37 11.80 19.84
C THR A 2 -5.35 10.42 19.19
N ARG A 3 -6.51 9.97 18.70
CA ARG A 3 -6.68 8.69 18.00
C ARG A 3 -5.83 8.69 16.71
N ASP A 4 -4.95 7.71 16.54
CA ASP A 4 -4.20 7.55 15.29
C ASP A 4 -5.11 6.88 14.23
N LEU A 5 -5.52 7.65 13.23
CA LEU A 5 -6.43 7.17 12.18
C LEU A 5 -5.82 6.09 11.29
N ARG A 6 -4.50 5.89 11.34
CA ARG A 6 -3.81 4.85 10.57
C ARG A 6 -3.96 3.45 11.18
N ASN A 7 -4.33 3.36 12.46
CA ASN A 7 -4.53 2.07 13.14
C ASN A 7 -5.87 1.46 12.73
N ILE A 8 -5.83 0.30 12.08
CA ILE A 8 -7.02 -0.37 11.53
C ILE A 8 -8.06 -0.73 12.59
N ASN A 9 -7.67 -0.90 13.86
CA ASN A 9 -8.62 -1.17 14.94
C ASN A 9 -9.60 -0.02 15.20
N TYR A 10 -9.36 1.12 14.57
CA TYR A 10 -10.26 2.28 14.62
C TYR A 10 -11.15 2.41 13.39
N GLY A 11 -11.02 1.54 12.40
CA GLY A 11 -11.91 1.47 11.26
C GLY A 11 -13.32 1.05 11.67
N ALA A 12 -14.32 1.50 10.92
CA ALA A 12 -15.70 1.06 11.10
C ALA A 12 -15.91 -0.25 10.32
N PRO A 13 -16.41 -1.32 10.98
CA PRO A 13 -16.61 -2.59 10.31
C PRO A 13 -17.70 -2.49 9.24
N ILE A 14 -17.47 -3.16 8.12
CA ILE A 14 -18.44 -3.36 7.03
C ILE A 14 -19.09 -4.72 7.26
N PRO A 15 -20.42 -4.86 7.20
CA PRO A 15 -21.09 -6.13 7.46
C PRO A 15 -20.73 -7.18 6.41
N SER A 16 -20.58 -8.41 6.88
CA SER A 16 -20.29 -9.60 6.07
C SER A 16 -20.85 -10.84 6.79
N GLU A 17 -20.89 -11.98 6.11
CA GLU A 17 -21.28 -13.24 6.75
C GLU A 17 -20.11 -13.82 7.57
N ASN A 18 -18.98 -14.14 6.93
CA ASN A 18 -17.73 -14.53 7.55
C ASN A 18 -16.56 -14.17 6.65
N TYR A 19 -16.43 -14.88 5.50
CA TYR A 19 -15.52 -14.42 4.45
C TYR A 19 -15.98 -13.07 3.89
N VAL A 20 -15.04 -12.17 3.63
CA VAL A 20 -15.32 -10.88 3.01
C VAL A 20 -14.15 -10.45 2.12
N ASP A 21 -14.48 -10.03 0.89
CA ASP A 21 -13.50 -9.52 -0.06
C ASP A 21 -14.02 -8.32 -0.82
N GLN A 22 -13.09 -7.45 -1.23
CA GLN A 22 -13.33 -6.31 -2.12
C GLN A 22 -14.46 -5.38 -1.64
N PRO A 23 -14.36 -4.76 -0.48
CA PRO A 23 -15.38 -3.83 0.02
C PRO A 23 -15.30 -2.51 -0.74
N TYR A 24 -15.82 -2.50 -1.98
CA TYR A 24 -15.76 -1.34 -2.88
C TYR A 24 -16.99 -0.45 -2.74
N VAL A 25 -16.74 0.84 -2.61
CA VAL A 25 -17.76 1.84 -2.31
C VAL A 25 -17.93 2.81 -3.46
N VAL A 26 -19.18 3.03 -3.86
CA VAL A 26 -19.57 4.14 -4.73
C VAL A 26 -20.48 5.09 -3.98
N VAL A 27 -20.37 6.38 -4.28
CA VAL A 27 -21.27 7.40 -3.75
C VAL A 27 -22.46 7.52 -4.72
N THR A 28 -23.64 7.23 -4.23
CA THR A 28 -24.88 7.31 -5.02
C THR A 28 -25.40 8.74 -5.13
N ASN A 29 -26.36 9.00 -6.04
CA ASN A 29 -26.85 10.36 -6.31
C ASN A 29 -27.54 11.00 -5.10
N ASP A 30 -28.05 10.22 -4.15
CA ASP A 30 -28.61 10.72 -2.90
C ASP A 30 -27.54 11.03 -1.83
N GLY A 31 -26.25 10.88 -2.18
CA GLY A 31 -25.10 11.14 -1.31
C GLY A 31 -24.79 10.04 -0.31
N ASN A 32 -25.50 8.92 -0.34
CA ASN A 32 -25.22 7.74 0.46
C ASN A 32 -24.07 6.91 -0.13
N TRP A 33 -23.52 6.00 0.63
CA TRP A 33 -22.51 5.05 0.18
C TRP A 33 -23.17 3.71 -0.10
N LEU A 34 -22.92 3.17 -1.27
CA LEU A 34 -23.24 1.80 -1.67
C LEU A 34 -21.93 1.00 -1.69
N CYS A 35 -21.76 0.10 -0.73
CA CYS A 35 -20.64 -0.84 -0.71
C CYS A 35 -21.10 -2.15 -1.35
N VAL A 36 -20.34 -2.63 -2.33
CA VAL A 36 -20.48 -3.99 -2.86
C VAL A 36 -19.32 -4.84 -2.36
N LEU A 37 -19.57 -6.12 -2.08
CA LEU A 37 -18.55 -7.04 -1.60
C LEU A 37 -18.91 -8.49 -1.90
N THR A 38 -17.89 -9.34 -1.96
CA THR A 38 -18.04 -10.80 -1.98
C THR A 38 -18.05 -11.30 -0.55
N THR A 39 -19.02 -12.14 -0.18
CA THR A 39 -19.12 -12.72 1.16
C THR A 39 -19.58 -14.17 1.12
N GLY A 40 -19.52 -14.85 2.25
CA GLY A 40 -20.04 -16.20 2.46
C GLY A 40 -19.79 -16.70 3.87
N PRO A 41 -20.50 -17.76 4.31
CA PRO A 41 -20.41 -18.27 5.68
C PRO A 41 -19.08 -18.97 5.99
N GLY A 42 -18.35 -19.40 4.95
CA GLY A 42 -17.10 -20.14 5.05
C GLY A 42 -15.86 -19.28 4.85
N GLN A 43 -14.89 -19.83 4.15
CA GLN A 43 -13.67 -19.16 3.68
C GLN A 43 -13.75 -18.92 2.17
N GLU A 44 -12.74 -18.28 1.62
CA GLU A 44 -12.60 -18.03 0.18
C GLU A 44 -12.76 -19.33 -0.63
N SER A 45 -13.52 -19.29 -1.70
CA SER A 45 -13.81 -20.43 -2.60
C SER A 45 -14.72 -21.52 -2.04
N GLN A 46 -15.37 -21.29 -0.91
CA GLN A 46 -16.32 -22.27 -0.35
C GLN A 46 -17.75 -22.05 -0.85
N GLU A 47 -18.57 -23.09 -0.67
CA GLU A 47 -19.98 -23.05 -1.04
C GLU A 47 -20.73 -21.88 -0.38
N ASN A 48 -21.78 -21.41 -1.04
CA ASN A 48 -22.62 -20.27 -0.66
C ASN A 48 -21.89 -18.90 -0.68
N GLN A 49 -20.71 -18.83 -1.27
CA GLN A 49 -20.06 -17.54 -1.54
C GLN A 49 -20.86 -16.78 -2.61
N HIS A 50 -21.20 -15.52 -2.34
CA HIS A 50 -22.03 -14.70 -3.21
C HIS A 50 -21.69 -13.21 -3.09
N VAL A 51 -22.26 -12.42 -4.00
CA VAL A 51 -22.04 -10.97 -4.04
C VAL A 51 -23.25 -10.23 -3.48
N VAL A 52 -22.95 -9.26 -2.62
CA VAL A 52 -23.94 -8.49 -1.88
C VAL A 52 -23.63 -6.99 -1.90
N ALA A 53 -24.60 -6.20 -1.49
CA ALA A 53 -24.46 -4.78 -1.24
C ALA A 53 -24.82 -4.43 0.21
N SER A 54 -24.33 -3.30 0.69
CA SER A 54 -24.74 -2.67 1.94
C SER A 54 -24.69 -1.14 1.79
N ILE A 55 -25.61 -0.44 2.43
CA ILE A 55 -25.78 1.01 2.28
C ILE A 55 -25.41 1.71 3.58
N SER A 56 -24.60 2.77 3.49
CA SER A 56 -24.30 3.66 4.60
C SER A 56 -24.83 5.08 4.31
N LYS A 57 -25.53 5.65 5.29
CA LYS A 57 -26.06 7.02 5.24
C LYS A 57 -25.22 8.03 6.02
N ASP A 58 -24.11 7.58 6.59
CA ASP A 58 -23.27 8.35 7.50
C ASP A 58 -21.77 8.21 7.20
N GLN A 59 -21.44 8.01 5.91
CA GLN A 59 -20.07 7.91 5.40
C GLN A 59 -19.29 6.74 6.02
N GLY A 60 -19.90 5.56 6.01
CA GLY A 60 -19.28 4.31 6.41
C GLY A 60 -19.14 4.09 7.91
N LYS A 61 -19.81 4.89 8.77
CA LYS A 61 -19.81 4.66 10.22
C LYS A 61 -20.77 3.53 10.62
N THR A 62 -21.92 3.50 9.97
CA THR A 62 -22.91 2.42 10.12
C THR A 62 -23.42 1.98 8.74
N TRP A 63 -23.90 0.74 8.68
CA TRP A 63 -24.31 0.10 7.44
C TRP A 63 -25.65 -0.60 7.58
N SER A 64 -26.40 -0.73 6.50
CA SER A 64 -27.61 -1.55 6.43
C SER A 64 -27.29 -3.05 6.59
N ALA A 65 -28.32 -3.86 6.76
CA ALA A 65 -28.21 -5.29 6.50
C ALA A 65 -27.75 -5.55 5.06
N LEU A 66 -27.18 -6.73 4.81
CA LEU A 66 -26.76 -7.15 3.48
C LEU A 66 -27.99 -7.25 2.54
N ILE A 67 -27.78 -6.84 1.30
CA ILE A 67 -28.76 -6.87 0.20
C ILE A 67 -28.16 -7.78 -0.87
N ASP A 68 -28.86 -8.87 -1.21
CA ASP A 68 -28.38 -9.78 -2.25
C ASP A 68 -28.34 -9.10 -3.61
N ILE A 69 -27.18 -9.06 -4.24
CA ILE A 69 -27.03 -8.85 -5.68
C ILE A 69 -27.26 -10.19 -6.37
N GLU A 70 -26.65 -11.27 -5.85
CA GLU A 70 -26.96 -12.66 -6.16
C GLU A 70 -27.23 -13.43 -4.88
N LYS A 71 -28.15 -14.39 -4.92
CA LYS A 71 -28.49 -15.20 -3.74
C LYS A 71 -27.40 -16.21 -3.43
N SER A 72 -27.18 -16.49 -2.15
CA SER A 72 -26.23 -17.53 -1.69
C SER A 72 -26.58 -18.94 -2.15
N THR A 73 -27.80 -19.18 -2.62
CA THR A 73 -28.26 -20.46 -3.18
C THR A 73 -27.92 -20.63 -4.66
N GLU A 74 -27.47 -19.57 -5.32
CA GLU A 74 -26.98 -19.61 -6.71
C GLU A 74 -25.56 -20.24 -6.76
N PRO A 75 -25.08 -20.64 -7.93
CA PRO A 75 -23.68 -20.97 -8.12
C PRO A 75 -22.75 -19.88 -7.57
N ILE A 76 -21.56 -20.26 -7.13
CA ILE A 76 -20.53 -19.33 -6.61
C ILE A 76 -20.41 -18.13 -7.54
N ASN A 77 -20.48 -16.94 -6.95
CA ASN A 77 -20.26 -15.69 -7.63
C ASN A 77 -19.38 -14.77 -6.76
N SER A 78 -18.50 -14.00 -7.42
CA SER A 78 -17.35 -13.41 -6.73
C SER A 78 -16.84 -12.15 -7.43
N TRP A 79 -15.96 -11.44 -6.73
CA TRP A 79 -15.19 -10.29 -7.23
C TRP A 79 -16.07 -9.19 -7.82
N VAL A 80 -17.09 -8.81 -7.05
CA VAL A 80 -17.96 -7.72 -7.44
C VAL A 80 -17.25 -6.40 -7.35
N THR A 81 -17.45 -5.58 -8.39
CA THR A 81 -17.07 -4.17 -8.41
C THR A 81 -18.27 -3.33 -8.82
N ALA A 82 -18.27 -2.03 -8.47
CA ALA A 82 -19.39 -1.16 -8.77
C ALA A 82 -18.96 0.15 -9.41
N VAL A 83 -19.87 0.70 -10.22
CA VAL A 83 -19.77 2.04 -10.80
C VAL A 83 -21.15 2.69 -10.85
N VAL A 84 -21.21 4.01 -10.61
CA VAL A 84 -22.42 4.81 -10.76
C VAL A 84 -22.24 5.72 -11.97
N VAL A 85 -23.18 5.67 -12.90
CA VAL A 85 -23.21 6.59 -14.05
C VAL A 85 -23.93 7.88 -13.70
N PRO A 86 -23.75 8.99 -14.44
CA PRO A 86 -24.34 10.29 -14.12
C PRO A 86 -25.86 10.31 -14.01
N SER A 87 -26.58 9.38 -14.66
CA SER A 87 -28.03 9.21 -14.50
C SER A 87 -28.43 8.76 -13.09
N GLY A 88 -27.50 8.22 -12.30
CA GLY A 88 -27.73 7.64 -10.97
C GLY A 88 -27.84 6.13 -10.95
N ARG A 89 -27.90 5.47 -12.12
CA ARG A 89 -27.88 4.01 -12.17
C ARG A 89 -26.55 3.48 -11.65
N ALA A 90 -26.63 2.55 -10.69
CA ALA A 90 -25.48 1.83 -10.15
C ALA A 90 -25.38 0.46 -10.85
N TYR A 91 -24.20 0.11 -11.32
CA TYR A 91 -23.89 -1.20 -11.88
C TYR A 91 -23.01 -1.99 -10.91
N ALA A 92 -23.32 -3.28 -10.73
CA ALA A 92 -22.47 -4.26 -10.06
C ALA A 92 -22.02 -5.28 -11.10
N ILE A 93 -20.70 -5.40 -11.30
CA ILE A 93 -20.06 -6.31 -12.27
C ILE A 93 -19.30 -7.36 -11.49
N TYR A 94 -19.45 -8.65 -11.83
CA TYR A 94 -18.91 -9.76 -11.05
C TYR A 94 -18.70 -11.02 -11.89
N CYS A 95 -17.95 -11.99 -11.37
CA CYS A 95 -17.82 -13.32 -11.94
C CYS A 95 -18.96 -14.21 -11.44
N TYR A 96 -19.65 -14.89 -12.38
CA TYR A 96 -20.72 -15.84 -12.09
C TYR A 96 -20.36 -17.21 -12.64
N ASN A 97 -20.18 -18.20 -11.77
CA ASN A 97 -19.79 -19.56 -12.11
C ASN A 97 -21.00 -20.39 -12.57
N GLN A 98 -21.57 -20.04 -13.72
CA GLN A 98 -22.78 -20.68 -14.26
C GLN A 98 -22.64 -22.19 -14.49
N ASP A 99 -21.42 -22.67 -14.76
CA ASP A 99 -21.17 -24.08 -15.12
C ASP A 99 -20.91 -24.93 -13.85
N GLY A 100 -20.90 -24.32 -12.66
CA GLY A 100 -20.70 -25.02 -11.40
C GLY A 100 -19.34 -25.72 -11.29
N ILE A 101 -18.31 -25.18 -11.97
CA ILE A 101 -16.97 -25.76 -11.91
C ILE A 101 -16.36 -25.56 -10.52
N SER A 102 -15.44 -26.45 -10.14
CA SER A 102 -14.80 -26.42 -8.82
C SER A 102 -13.75 -25.29 -8.64
N SER A 103 -13.89 -24.21 -9.39
CA SER A 103 -13.02 -23.02 -9.31
C SER A 103 -13.85 -21.76 -9.21
N MET A 104 -13.54 -20.91 -8.25
CA MET A 104 -14.15 -19.59 -8.16
C MET A 104 -13.71 -18.65 -9.29
N HIS A 105 -12.60 -18.94 -9.99
CA HIS A 105 -12.07 -18.13 -11.08
C HIS A 105 -12.73 -18.40 -12.43
N GLY A 106 -13.62 -19.38 -12.51
CA GLY A 106 -14.28 -19.76 -13.75
C GLY A 106 -15.71 -19.27 -13.84
N GLY A 107 -16.08 -18.73 -15.01
CA GLY A 107 -17.45 -18.32 -15.26
C GLY A 107 -17.57 -17.17 -16.26
N ILE A 108 -18.82 -16.73 -16.44
CA ILE A 108 -19.13 -15.54 -17.23
C ILE A 108 -18.87 -14.26 -16.43
N MET A 109 -18.52 -13.18 -17.12
CA MET A 109 -18.65 -11.86 -16.57
C MET A 109 -20.12 -11.46 -16.64
N ALA A 110 -20.69 -11.17 -15.48
CA ALA A 110 -22.09 -10.79 -15.34
C ALA A 110 -22.19 -9.38 -14.72
N PHE A 111 -23.31 -8.74 -14.94
CA PHE A 111 -23.67 -7.54 -14.22
C PHE A 111 -25.16 -7.46 -13.93
N ARG A 112 -25.49 -6.72 -12.89
CA ARG A 112 -26.83 -6.22 -12.58
C ARG A 112 -26.76 -4.72 -12.37
N TYR A 113 -27.87 -4.04 -12.53
CA TYR A 113 -27.97 -2.61 -12.24
C TYR A 113 -29.09 -2.32 -11.25
N SER A 114 -28.97 -1.19 -10.58
CA SER A 114 -29.96 -0.63 -9.67
C SER A 114 -30.27 0.82 -10.05
N ASP A 115 -31.55 1.13 -10.15
CA ASP A 115 -32.06 2.50 -10.38
C ASP A 115 -32.57 3.16 -9.09
N ASP A 116 -32.41 2.51 -7.94
CA ASP A 116 -32.88 2.95 -6.63
C ASP A 116 -31.76 2.99 -5.56
N ASN A 117 -30.56 3.35 -6.00
CA ASN A 117 -29.36 3.49 -5.15
C ASN A 117 -28.93 2.20 -4.42
N GLY A 118 -29.15 1.05 -5.04
CA GLY A 118 -28.70 -0.26 -4.54
C GLY A 118 -29.71 -1.00 -3.66
N LEU A 119 -30.94 -0.51 -3.55
CA LEU A 119 -31.99 -1.19 -2.76
C LEU A 119 -32.54 -2.43 -3.47
N THR A 120 -32.70 -2.36 -4.81
CA THR A 120 -33.12 -3.49 -5.63
C THR A 120 -32.23 -3.60 -6.87
N TRP A 121 -32.12 -4.81 -7.41
CA TRP A 121 -31.26 -5.12 -8.55
C TRP A 121 -32.06 -5.73 -9.70
N SER A 122 -31.68 -5.38 -10.92
CA SER A 122 -32.25 -5.93 -12.18
C SER A 122 -32.06 -7.44 -12.28
N GLU A 123 -32.58 -8.04 -13.33
CA GLU A 123 -32.12 -9.35 -13.81
C GLU A 123 -30.62 -9.33 -14.15
N ARG A 124 -30.01 -10.51 -14.28
CA ARG A 124 -28.60 -10.68 -14.63
C ARG A 124 -28.40 -10.53 -16.14
N PHE A 125 -27.41 -9.73 -16.52
CA PHE A 125 -26.94 -9.58 -17.89
C PHE A 125 -25.50 -10.10 -18.00
N GLN A 126 -25.12 -10.59 -19.18
CA GLN A 126 -23.78 -11.06 -19.47
C GLN A 126 -22.97 -10.01 -20.21
N VAL A 127 -21.72 -9.80 -19.81
CA VAL A 127 -20.71 -9.11 -20.61
C VAL A 127 -20.07 -10.14 -21.55
N PRO A 128 -20.23 -10.01 -22.87
CA PRO A 128 -19.62 -10.95 -23.81
C PRO A 128 -18.11 -10.72 -23.87
N MET A 129 -17.34 -11.70 -23.37
CA MET A 129 -15.88 -11.69 -23.45
C MET A 129 -15.42 -12.54 -24.63
N ARG A 130 -14.55 -11.97 -25.47
CA ARG A 130 -13.93 -12.68 -26.60
C ARG A 130 -13.04 -13.84 -26.11
N LEU A 131 -13.15 -15.01 -26.73
CA LEU A 131 -12.25 -16.13 -26.50
C LEU A 131 -10.87 -15.81 -27.06
N THR A 132 -9.86 -15.85 -26.21
CA THR A 132 -8.46 -15.62 -26.54
C THR A 132 -7.70 -16.94 -26.62
N LYS A 133 -6.40 -16.88 -26.99
CA LYS A 133 -5.55 -18.08 -26.96
C LYS A 133 -5.53 -18.70 -25.56
N LYS A 134 -5.42 -17.87 -24.51
CA LYS A 134 -5.41 -18.32 -23.13
C LYS A 134 -6.67 -19.12 -22.76
N ASP A 135 -7.83 -18.65 -23.20
CA ASP A 135 -9.10 -19.38 -22.96
C ASP A 135 -9.15 -20.71 -23.69
N ARG A 136 -8.76 -20.75 -24.98
CA ARG A 136 -8.81 -21.96 -25.79
C ARG A 136 -7.83 -23.05 -25.33
N GLU A 137 -6.73 -22.64 -24.72
CA GLU A 137 -5.68 -23.54 -24.22
C GLU A 137 -5.84 -23.86 -22.72
N ASN A 138 -6.87 -23.34 -22.05
CA ASN A 138 -7.13 -23.60 -20.65
C ASN A 138 -7.63 -25.06 -20.42
N ILE A 139 -7.68 -25.48 -19.15
CA ILE A 139 -8.05 -26.85 -18.75
C ILE A 139 -9.45 -27.27 -19.18
N GLU A 140 -10.35 -26.32 -19.47
CA GLU A 140 -11.72 -26.55 -19.94
C GLU A 140 -11.82 -26.44 -21.48
N GLY A 141 -10.71 -26.19 -22.18
CA GLY A 141 -10.67 -26.10 -23.65
C GLY A 141 -11.53 -24.95 -24.20
N GLY A 142 -11.66 -23.87 -23.46
CA GLY A 142 -12.42 -22.68 -23.82
C GLY A 142 -13.93 -22.75 -23.55
N LYS A 143 -14.42 -23.81 -22.94
CA LYS A 143 -15.84 -23.92 -22.55
C LYS A 143 -16.17 -22.92 -21.43
N THR A 144 -15.27 -22.78 -20.47
CA THR A 144 -15.34 -21.81 -19.38
C THR A 144 -14.12 -20.92 -19.45
N GLN A 145 -14.31 -19.61 -19.29
CA GLN A 145 -13.22 -18.65 -19.19
C GLN A 145 -12.79 -18.52 -17.74
N PHE A 146 -11.46 -18.44 -17.50
CA PHE A 146 -10.90 -18.25 -16.16
C PHE A 146 -10.34 -16.84 -16.03
N TRP A 147 -10.86 -16.10 -15.06
CA TRP A 147 -10.55 -14.70 -14.81
C TRP A 147 -11.03 -14.27 -13.43
N TRP A 148 -10.61 -13.11 -12.97
CA TRP A 148 -11.23 -12.42 -11.84
C TRP A 148 -11.10 -10.91 -12.00
N CYS A 149 -11.75 -10.14 -11.13
CA CYS A 149 -11.70 -8.70 -11.18
C CYS A 149 -11.45 -8.13 -9.79
N ILE A 150 -10.46 -7.27 -9.69
CA ILE A 150 -10.22 -6.44 -8.50
C ILE A 150 -10.23 -4.95 -8.86
N ASP A 151 -10.43 -4.64 -10.13
CA ASP A 151 -10.44 -3.26 -10.60
C ASP A 151 -11.75 -2.56 -10.22
N LYS A 152 -11.69 -1.24 -10.08
CA LYS A 152 -12.88 -0.39 -9.98
C LYS A 152 -13.09 0.25 -11.34
N PRO A 153 -14.27 0.08 -11.97
CA PRO A 153 -14.47 0.56 -13.31
C PRO A 153 -14.27 2.07 -13.42
N VAL A 154 -13.56 2.51 -14.45
CA VAL A 154 -13.34 3.93 -14.75
C VAL A 154 -14.24 4.35 -15.91
N LEU A 155 -14.93 5.48 -15.75
CA LEU A 155 -15.74 6.10 -16.81
C LEU A 155 -14.92 7.16 -17.54
N TYR A 156 -14.83 7.02 -18.86
CA TYR A 156 -14.16 8.01 -19.70
C TYR A 156 -14.79 8.07 -21.09
N ASN A 157 -15.11 9.28 -21.56
CA ASN A 157 -15.70 9.53 -22.89
C ASN A 157 -16.93 8.65 -23.23
N GLY A 158 -17.83 8.46 -22.26
CA GLY A 158 -19.05 7.67 -22.47
C GLY A 158 -18.87 6.15 -22.33
N SER A 159 -17.64 5.68 -22.20
CA SER A 159 -17.30 4.27 -22.05
C SER A 159 -16.91 3.91 -20.61
N VAL A 160 -17.05 2.64 -20.26
CA VAL A 160 -16.50 2.04 -19.03
C VAL A 160 -15.26 1.21 -19.37
N TYR A 161 -14.24 1.27 -18.50
CA TYR A 161 -13.00 0.50 -18.62
C TYR A 161 -12.79 -0.32 -17.35
N LEU A 162 -12.41 -1.59 -17.51
CA LEU A 162 -12.23 -2.55 -16.42
C LEU A 162 -11.08 -3.49 -16.73
N GLY A 163 -10.04 -3.49 -15.91
CA GLY A 163 -8.90 -4.40 -16.02
C GLY A 163 -9.20 -5.77 -15.42
N ILE A 164 -8.80 -6.83 -16.10
CA ILE A 164 -8.92 -8.22 -15.63
C ILE A 164 -7.71 -9.04 -16.05
N PRO A 165 -7.28 -10.08 -15.30
CA PRO A 165 -6.43 -11.12 -15.81
C PRO A 165 -7.24 -12.17 -16.56
N LYS A 166 -6.62 -12.85 -17.53
CA LYS A 166 -7.02 -14.16 -17.98
C LYS A 166 -5.95 -15.18 -17.61
N ILE A 167 -6.39 -16.31 -17.10
CA ILE A 167 -5.53 -17.35 -16.57
C ILE A 167 -5.77 -18.69 -17.28
N HIS A 168 -4.73 -19.51 -17.32
CA HIS A 168 -4.80 -20.82 -17.98
C HIS A 168 -5.52 -21.87 -17.12
N ASN A 169 -5.39 -21.76 -15.80
CA ASN A 169 -5.84 -22.78 -14.88
C ASN A 169 -6.44 -22.16 -13.63
N GLY A 170 -7.67 -22.49 -13.30
CA GLY A 170 -8.38 -21.91 -12.16
C GLY A 170 -7.75 -22.13 -10.77
N TRP A 171 -6.70 -22.94 -10.66
CA TRP A 171 -5.99 -23.26 -9.42
C TRP A 171 -4.50 -22.90 -9.43
N ARG A 172 -3.90 -22.79 -10.61
CA ARG A 172 -2.50 -22.42 -10.78
C ARG A 172 -2.41 -21.09 -11.51
N LEU A 173 -1.88 -20.12 -10.85
CA LEU A 173 -1.57 -18.80 -11.37
C LEU A 173 -0.11 -18.83 -11.80
N ASP A 174 0.18 -19.45 -12.92
CA ASP A 174 1.55 -19.71 -13.40
C ASP A 174 1.86 -19.12 -14.78
N ASP A 175 0.84 -18.54 -15.43
CA ASP A 175 0.98 -17.92 -16.76
C ASP A 175 -0.25 -17.01 -17.01
N ASP A 176 -0.23 -15.79 -16.47
CA ASP A 176 -1.37 -14.88 -16.45
C ASP A 176 -1.12 -13.68 -17.36
N GLU A 177 -2.15 -13.23 -18.04
CA GLU A 177 -2.11 -12.08 -18.95
C GLU A 177 -3.13 -11.02 -18.52
N GLY A 178 -2.72 -9.74 -18.55
CA GLY A 178 -3.64 -8.62 -18.35
C GLY A 178 -4.53 -8.38 -19.57
N TRP A 179 -5.79 -8.06 -19.33
CA TRP A 179 -6.78 -7.72 -20.35
C TRP A 179 -7.61 -6.53 -19.89
N LEU A 180 -8.22 -5.85 -20.85
CA LEU A 180 -9.15 -4.75 -20.62
C LEU A 180 -10.52 -5.10 -21.17
N ILE A 181 -11.56 -4.91 -20.37
CA ILE A 181 -12.94 -4.90 -20.83
C ILE A 181 -13.36 -3.45 -21.00
N ARG A 182 -13.85 -3.10 -22.18
CA ARG A 182 -14.40 -1.78 -22.48
C ARG A 182 -15.85 -1.92 -22.94
N GLY A 183 -16.75 -1.13 -22.33
CA GLY A 183 -18.13 -1.01 -22.76
C GLY A 183 -18.39 0.38 -23.33
N ASP A 184 -18.59 0.49 -24.64
CA ASP A 184 -18.92 1.73 -25.31
C ASP A 184 -20.43 2.05 -25.14
N HIS A 185 -20.78 3.31 -25.08
CA HIS A 185 -22.14 3.81 -24.80
C HIS A 185 -22.66 3.50 -23.38
N PHE A 186 -21.79 3.03 -22.48
CA PHE A 186 -22.16 2.58 -21.14
C PHE A 186 -22.81 3.67 -20.29
N VAL A 187 -22.33 4.91 -20.40
CA VAL A 187 -22.79 6.03 -19.57
C VAL A 187 -24.23 6.44 -19.90
N ASP A 188 -24.61 6.38 -21.18
CA ASP A 188 -25.89 6.87 -21.68
C ASP A 188 -26.90 5.76 -21.98
N ALA A 189 -26.50 4.47 -21.87
CA ALA A 189 -27.33 3.32 -22.16
C ALA A 189 -28.58 3.28 -21.27
N GLN A 190 -29.75 3.26 -21.92
CA GLN A 190 -31.05 3.04 -21.24
C GLN A 190 -31.29 1.54 -21.03
N HIS A 191 -30.86 0.73 -22.00
CA HIS A 191 -30.94 -0.73 -21.96
C HIS A 191 -29.56 -1.36 -22.13
N PRO A 192 -29.29 -2.50 -21.47
CA PRO A 192 -28.01 -3.21 -21.58
C PRO A 192 -27.58 -3.57 -23.01
N ASP A 193 -28.53 -3.81 -23.91
CA ASP A 193 -28.26 -4.14 -25.31
C ASP A 193 -27.66 -2.98 -26.13
N GLU A 194 -27.71 -1.77 -25.61
CA GLU A 194 -27.10 -0.59 -26.23
C GLU A 194 -25.59 -0.51 -25.97
N ILE A 195 -25.08 -1.30 -25.02
CA ILE A 195 -23.67 -1.32 -24.66
C ILE A 195 -22.91 -2.23 -25.63
N THR A 196 -21.89 -1.69 -26.27
CA THR A 196 -21.00 -2.47 -27.12
C THR A 196 -19.73 -2.86 -26.34
N TRP A 197 -19.58 -4.16 -26.12
CA TRP A 197 -18.47 -4.68 -25.32
C TRP A 197 -17.27 -5.10 -26.15
N HIS A 198 -16.07 -4.81 -25.66
CA HIS A 198 -14.78 -5.15 -26.27
C HIS A 198 -13.87 -5.85 -25.25
N THR A 199 -13.18 -6.88 -25.68
CA THR A 199 -12.08 -7.52 -24.94
C THR A 199 -10.76 -7.12 -25.60
N LEU A 200 -9.94 -6.34 -24.94
CA LEU A 200 -8.74 -5.68 -25.44
C LEU A 200 -7.50 -6.14 -24.64
N PRO A 201 -6.30 -6.09 -25.21
CA PRO A 201 -5.92 -5.59 -26.55
C PRO A 201 -6.51 -6.37 -27.71
N ASP A 202 -6.32 -5.84 -28.90
CA ASP A 202 -6.58 -6.60 -30.13
C ASP A 202 -5.65 -7.81 -30.22
N GLY A 203 -6.04 -8.82 -30.99
CA GLY A 203 -5.25 -10.04 -31.12
C GLY A 203 -5.55 -11.10 -30.05
N ASP A 204 -4.65 -12.05 -29.90
CA ASP A 204 -4.88 -13.30 -29.17
C ASP A 204 -4.07 -13.42 -27.88
N VAL A 205 -3.17 -12.46 -27.63
CA VAL A 205 -2.27 -12.41 -26.49
C VAL A 205 -2.54 -11.11 -25.72
N GLY A 206 -2.63 -11.22 -24.41
CA GLY A 206 -2.87 -10.10 -23.52
C GLY A 206 -1.63 -9.27 -23.21
N ILE A 207 -1.74 -8.46 -22.18
CA ILE A 207 -0.69 -7.55 -21.73
C ILE A 207 0.20 -8.32 -20.75
N PHE A 208 1.43 -8.63 -21.17
CA PHE A 208 2.41 -9.31 -20.32
C PHE A 208 3.84 -9.07 -20.78
N ASN A 209 4.81 -9.30 -19.89
CA ASN A 209 6.23 -9.21 -20.19
C ASN A 209 6.99 -10.37 -19.53
N PRO A 210 7.33 -11.45 -20.28
CA PRO A 210 7.97 -12.63 -19.69
C PRO A 210 9.38 -12.37 -19.12
N GLU A 211 10.02 -11.25 -19.50
CA GLU A 211 11.33 -10.85 -18.94
C GLU A 211 11.20 -10.38 -17.47
N LEU A 212 10.00 -9.96 -17.06
CA LEU A 212 9.69 -9.53 -15.69
C LEU A 212 8.97 -10.60 -14.87
N GLY A 213 8.64 -11.74 -15.48
CA GLY A 213 7.95 -12.86 -14.86
C GLY A 213 6.77 -13.35 -15.68
N LEU A 214 6.14 -14.42 -15.23
CA LEU A 214 5.01 -15.04 -15.94
C LEU A 214 3.64 -14.61 -15.41
N ILE A 215 3.60 -13.84 -14.34
CA ILE A 215 2.36 -13.47 -13.64
C ILE A 215 2.12 -11.98 -13.75
N HIS A 216 1.06 -11.60 -14.45
CA HIS A 216 0.57 -10.23 -14.64
C HIS A 216 -0.92 -10.21 -14.33
N GLU A 217 -1.25 -10.14 -13.06
CA GLU A 217 -2.61 -10.29 -12.56
C GLU A 217 -3.11 -9.03 -11.83
N GLU A 218 -4.40 -9.02 -11.49
CA GLU A 218 -5.03 -7.93 -10.73
C GLU A 218 -4.76 -6.54 -11.33
N GLN A 219 -5.14 -6.39 -12.59
CA GLN A 219 -5.06 -5.15 -13.30
C GLN A 219 -5.89 -4.07 -12.62
N ASN A 220 -5.35 -2.85 -12.62
CA ASN A 220 -6.06 -1.66 -12.20
C ASN A 220 -5.78 -0.55 -13.21
N VAL A 221 -6.83 0.06 -13.74
CA VAL A 221 -6.75 1.03 -14.84
C VAL A 221 -7.18 2.42 -14.37
N GLU A 222 -6.43 3.44 -14.80
CA GLU A 222 -6.79 4.85 -14.69
C GLU A 222 -6.56 5.57 -16.01
N VAL A 223 -7.18 6.74 -16.15
CA VAL A 223 -7.08 7.56 -17.37
C VAL A 223 -6.32 8.84 -17.06
N LEU A 224 -5.21 9.06 -17.78
CA LEU A 224 -4.44 10.29 -17.73
C LEU A 224 -5.16 11.44 -18.45
N SER A 225 -4.70 12.67 -18.24
CA SER A 225 -5.38 13.89 -18.74
C SER A 225 -5.53 13.91 -20.26
N GLU A 226 -4.59 13.31 -20.99
CA GLU A 226 -4.62 13.23 -22.47
C GLU A 226 -5.37 12.00 -22.99
N GLY A 227 -6.05 11.24 -22.12
CA GLY A 227 -6.78 10.04 -22.50
C GLY A 227 -5.92 8.77 -22.59
N THR A 228 -4.65 8.84 -22.25
CA THR A 228 -3.80 7.64 -22.11
C THR A 228 -4.33 6.77 -20.99
N LEU A 229 -4.60 5.50 -21.27
CA LEU A 229 -4.90 4.50 -20.25
C LEU A 229 -3.59 4.07 -19.59
N TYR A 230 -3.57 4.04 -18.28
CA TYR A 230 -2.45 3.61 -17.45
C TYR A 230 -2.92 2.40 -16.61
N MET A 231 -2.33 1.24 -16.83
CA MET A 231 -2.70 -0.01 -16.17
C MET A 231 -1.57 -0.47 -15.26
N VAL A 232 -1.88 -0.75 -14.00
CA VAL A 232 -0.95 -1.35 -13.03
C VAL A 232 -1.27 -2.83 -12.87
N ASN A 233 -0.24 -3.67 -12.75
CA ASN A 233 -0.36 -5.11 -12.59
C ASN A 233 0.27 -5.59 -11.28
N ARG A 234 -0.36 -6.58 -10.63
CA ARG A 234 0.25 -7.40 -9.58
C ARG A 234 1.17 -8.44 -10.21
N THR A 235 2.33 -8.63 -9.60
CA THR A 235 3.33 -9.62 -10.02
C THR A 235 3.86 -10.42 -8.86
N VAL A 236 4.70 -11.42 -9.15
CA VAL A 236 5.49 -12.19 -8.15
C VAL A 236 6.96 -11.77 -8.16
N SER A 237 7.31 -10.74 -8.93
CA SER A 237 8.70 -10.26 -9.10
C SER A 237 9.21 -9.46 -7.90
N GLY A 238 8.33 -9.11 -6.94
CA GLY A 238 8.63 -8.19 -5.85
C GLY A 238 8.48 -6.71 -6.24
N HIS A 239 7.96 -6.44 -7.43
CA HIS A 239 7.73 -5.10 -7.97
C HIS A 239 6.36 -4.99 -8.63
N PRO A 240 5.64 -3.87 -8.48
CA PRO A 240 4.47 -3.58 -9.29
C PRO A 240 4.94 -3.19 -10.69
N GLU A 241 4.11 -3.48 -11.69
CA GLU A 241 4.38 -3.16 -13.09
C GLU A 241 3.26 -2.32 -13.67
N PHE A 242 3.58 -1.58 -14.74
CA PHE A 242 2.59 -0.80 -15.47
C PHE A 242 2.76 -0.96 -16.98
N ALA A 243 1.67 -0.71 -17.70
CA ALA A 243 1.63 -0.56 -19.13
C ALA A 243 0.70 0.60 -19.50
N THR A 244 0.89 1.19 -20.68
CA THR A 244 0.08 2.31 -21.17
C THR A 244 -0.50 2.03 -22.54
N SER A 245 -1.69 2.59 -22.81
CA SER A 245 -2.34 2.59 -24.12
C SER A 245 -2.76 4.00 -24.52
N LYS A 246 -2.51 4.38 -25.76
CA LYS A 246 -2.87 5.69 -26.34
C LYS A 246 -4.00 5.61 -27.38
N ASP A 247 -4.58 4.42 -27.54
CA ASP A 247 -5.61 4.11 -28.53
C ASP A 247 -6.81 3.39 -27.92
N ASN A 248 -7.21 3.82 -26.72
CA ASN A 248 -8.35 3.29 -25.97
C ASN A 248 -8.29 1.78 -25.70
N GLY A 249 -7.09 1.24 -25.48
CA GLY A 249 -6.87 -0.14 -25.09
C GLY A 249 -6.59 -1.11 -26.23
N HIS A 250 -6.61 -0.68 -27.51
CA HIS A 250 -6.36 -1.55 -28.66
C HIS A 250 -4.93 -2.09 -28.68
N THR A 251 -3.95 -1.24 -28.37
CA THR A 251 -2.54 -1.63 -28.20
C THR A 251 -1.97 -1.09 -26.90
N TRP A 252 -0.96 -1.78 -26.38
CA TRP A 252 -0.33 -1.45 -25.09
C TRP A 252 1.19 -1.45 -25.21
N SER A 253 1.84 -0.61 -24.43
CA SER A 253 3.27 -0.71 -24.22
C SER A 253 3.63 -2.06 -23.58
N LYS A 254 4.86 -2.53 -23.76
CA LYS A 254 5.39 -3.66 -22.99
C LYS A 254 5.40 -3.29 -21.49
N PRO A 255 4.86 -4.12 -20.59
CA PRO A 255 4.90 -3.86 -19.16
C PRO A 255 6.32 -3.58 -18.65
N ALA A 256 6.44 -2.59 -17.80
CA ALA A 256 7.68 -2.17 -17.14
C ALA A 256 7.46 -2.03 -15.63
N LYS A 257 8.53 -2.12 -14.83
CA LYS A 257 8.45 -1.85 -13.40
C LYS A 257 8.01 -0.41 -13.15
N MET A 258 7.28 -0.19 -12.08
CA MET A 258 7.00 1.17 -11.58
C MET A 258 8.21 1.73 -10.84
N TYR A 259 8.42 3.03 -10.96
CA TYR A 259 9.57 3.73 -10.38
C TYR A 259 9.13 4.95 -9.58
N TYR A 260 9.85 5.27 -8.51
CA TYR A 260 9.82 6.58 -7.90
C TYR A 260 10.42 7.63 -8.82
N ALA A 261 10.11 8.90 -8.58
CA ALA A 261 10.61 10.02 -9.37
C ALA A 261 12.16 10.11 -9.44
N ASP A 262 12.86 9.48 -8.51
CA ASP A 262 14.32 9.40 -8.47
C ASP A 262 14.91 8.20 -9.23
N GLY A 263 14.07 7.38 -9.88
CA GLY A 263 14.46 6.24 -10.72
C GLY A 263 14.65 4.92 -9.95
N ARG A 264 14.39 4.87 -8.63
CA ARG A 264 14.40 3.60 -7.89
C ARG A 264 13.13 2.80 -8.20
N PRO A 265 13.20 1.48 -8.42
CA PRO A 265 12.03 0.66 -8.64
C PRO A 265 11.20 0.56 -7.35
N MET A 266 9.89 0.74 -7.45
CA MET A 266 8.99 0.49 -6.34
C MET A 266 8.98 -0.98 -5.95
N LYS A 267 8.76 -1.28 -4.68
CA LYS A 267 8.74 -2.64 -4.13
C LYS A 267 7.33 -3.01 -3.67
N ASN A 268 6.81 -4.12 -4.16
CA ASN A 268 5.53 -4.67 -3.70
C ASN A 268 5.59 -6.20 -3.73
N PRO A 269 5.18 -6.89 -2.67
CA PRO A 269 5.09 -8.35 -2.69
C PRO A 269 3.92 -8.76 -3.61
N ARG A 270 3.63 -10.07 -3.72
CA ARG A 270 2.41 -10.51 -4.39
C ARG A 270 1.17 -10.06 -3.59
N ALA A 271 0.82 -8.82 -3.74
CA ALA A 271 -0.34 -8.16 -3.13
C ALA A 271 -0.96 -7.21 -4.15
N CYS A 272 -2.25 -6.97 -4.04
CA CYS A 272 -2.97 -6.06 -4.91
C CYS A 272 -2.34 -4.66 -4.88
N PRO A 273 -1.68 -4.19 -5.94
CA PRO A 273 -1.31 -2.79 -6.07
C PRO A 273 -2.54 -2.03 -6.55
N ARG A 274 -2.82 -0.88 -5.97
CA ARG A 274 -4.02 -0.14 -6.32
C ARG A 274 -3.71 1.33 -6.55
N MET A 275 -4.23 1.87 -7.64
CA MET A 275 -4.07 3.26 -8.02
C MET A 275 -5.44 3.93 -8.12
N TRP A 276 -5.52 5.21 -7.77
CA TRP A 276 -6.70 6.04 -7.92
C TRP A 276 -6.31 7.44 -8.36
N LYS A 277 -7.12 8.04 -9.20
CA LYS A 277 -7.06 9.45 -9.54
C LYS A 277 -8.04 10.21 -8.65
N ALA A 278 -7.52 11.11 -7.82
CA ALA A 278 -8.33 11.97 -6.97
C ALA A 278 -8.96 13.13 -7.77
N SER A 279 -9.99 13.77 -7.22
CA SER A 279 -10.68 14.89 -7.88
C SER A 279 -9.79 16.10 -8.16
N ASN A 280 -8.67 16.23 -7.43
CA ASN A 280 -7.66 17.26 -7.66
C ASN A 280 -6.70 16.95 -8.82
N GLY A 281 -6.92 15.85 -9.56
CA GLY A 281 -6.10 15.40 -10.68
C GLY A 281 -4.80 14.69 -10.29
N LYS A 282 -4.52 14.54 -9.00
CA LYS A 282 -3.35 13.81 -8.50
C LYS A 282 -3.70 12.36 -8.24
N PHE A 283 -2.67 11.51 -8.15
CA PHE A 283 -2.82 10.07 -7.99
C PHE A 283 -2.43 9.62 -6.59
N LEU A 284 -2.99 8.50 -6.17
CA LEU A 284 -2.58 7.72 -5.01
C LEU A 284 -2.27 6.31 -5.45
N PHE A 285 -1.23 5.71 -4.88
CA PHE A 285 -0.84 4.34 -5.14
C PHE A 285 -0.68 3.59 -3.81
N TRP A 286 -1.51 2.57 -3.61
CA TRP A 286 -1.49 1.67 -2.46
C TRP A 286 -0.59 0.47 -2.75
N PHE A 287 0.33 0.17 -1.84
CA PHE A 287 1.26 -0.96 -1.92
C PHE A 287 1.85 -1.28 -0.55
N HIS A 288 2.80 -2.23 -0.46
CA HIS A 288 3.33 -2.69 0.82
C HIS A 288 4.82 -2.42 1.04
N ASN A 289 5.48 -1.75 0.11
CA ASN A 289 6.87 -1.26 0.19
C ASN A 289 7.86 -2.33 0.69
N ASN A 290 7.74 -3.53 0.15
CA ASN A 290 8.69 -4.64 0.30
C ASN A 290 8.66 -5.53 -0.94
N SER A 291 9.78 -6.19 -1.25
CA SER A 291 9.93 -7.04 -2.43
C SER A 291 10.04 -8.53 -2.09
N TYR A 292 9.28 -9.00 -1.11
CA TYR A 292 9.22 -10.44 -0.83
C TYR A 292 8.77 -11.19 -2.08
N PRO A 293 9.64 -12.05 -2.66
CA PRO A 293 9.37 -12.68 -3.95
C PRO A 293 8.42 -13.87 -3.82
N GLY A 294 7.89 -14.29 -4.96
CA GLY A 294 7.05 -15.48 -5.08
C GLY A 294 5.65 -15.29 -4.53
N TRP A 295 5.04 -16.38 -4.09
CA TRP A 295 3.64 -16.39 -3.64
C TRP A 295 3.39 -15.58 -2.37
N GLY A 296 4.45 -15.20 -1.66
CA GLY A 296 4.38 -14.31 -0.51
C GLY A 296 3.62 -14.90 0.69
N ASN A 297 3.77 -14.26 1.83
CA ASN A 297 2.92 -14.49 2.99
C ASN A 297 1.95 -13.30 3.10
N ALA A 298 0.68 -13.52 3.37
CA ALA A 298 -0.29 -12.46 3.60
C ALA A 298 0.13 -11.48 4.71
N ASN A 299 0.99 -11.91 5.63
CA ASN A 299 1.60 -11.06 6.67
C ASN A 299 2.52 -9.96 6.09
N ASN A 300 3.05 -10.12 4.86
CA ASN A 300 3.86 -9.11 4.18
C ASN A 300 3.03 -7.90 3.68
N ARG A 301 1.73 -7.89 3.95
CA ARG A 301 0.78 -6.82 3.61
C ARG A 301 0.50 -5.87 4.77
N ASN A 302 1.37 -5.84 5.77
CA ASN A 302 1.32 -4.90 6.88
C ASN A 302 2.72 -4.33 7.12
N PRO A 303 2.91 -3.01 7.22
CA PRO A 303 1.92 -1.95 7.03
C PRO A 303 1.55 -1.72 5.56
N VAL A 304 0.51 -0.93 5.36
CA VAL A 304 0.15 -0.37 4.07
C VAL A 304 0.86 0.95 3.86
N TRP A 305 1.45 1.10 2.69
CA TRP A 305 2.06 2.35 2.25
C TRP A 305 1.25 2.98 1.12
N VAL A 306 1.30 4.30 1.03
CA VAL A 306 0.72 5.06 -0.06
C VAL A 306 1.75 6.04 -0.62
N SER A 307 1.87 6.07 -1.96
CA SER A 307 2.65 7.08 -2.68
C SER A 307 1.72 8.05 -3.38
N GLY A 308 2.06 9.33 -3.38
CA GLY A 308 1.38 10.36 -4.16
C GLY A 308 2.00 10.47 -5.54
N GLY A 309 1.17 10.58 -6.56
CA GLY A 309 1.60 10.76 -7.95
C GLY A 309 1.13 12.09 -8.53
N ILE A 310 1.96 12.69 -9.37
CA ILE A 310 1.58 13.85 -10.19
C ILE A 310 1.79 13.51 -11.65
N GLU A 311 0.81 13.86 -12.49
CA GLU A 311 0.93 13.66 -13.93
C GLU A 311 1.93 14.63 -14.52
N LYS A 312 2.88 14.13 -15.30
CA LYS A 312 3.88 14.91 -15.99
C LYS A 312 4.32 14.22 -17.29
N ASP A 313 4.29 14.96 -18.39
CA ASP A 313 4.78 14.52 -19.71
C ASP A 313 4.14 13.18 -20.18
N GLY A 314 2.86 12.94 -19.83
CA GLY A 314 2.11 11.74 -20.21
C GLY A 314 2.47 10.49 -19.38
N ASP A 315 3.11 10.66 -18.23
CA ASP A 315 3.43 9.64 -17.25
C ASP A 315 3.10 10.14 -15.85
N ILE A 316 3.25 9.30 -14.82
CA ILE A 316 3.04 9.65 -13.42
C ILE A 316 4.37 9.66 -12.68
N LEU A 317 4.74 10.82 -12.12
CA LEU A 317 5.86 10.91 -11.19
C LEU A 317 5.40 10.52 -9.79
N TRP A 318 5.92 9.42 -9.28
CA TRP A 318 5.60 8.90 -7.96
C TRP A 318 6.59 9.43 -6.92
N GLY A 319 6.05 9.96 -5.83
CA GLY A 319 6.82 10.43 -4.70
C GLY A 319 7.17 9.35 -3.68
N GLU A 320 7.92 9.74 -2.64
CA GLU A 320 8.27 8.87 -1.52
C GLU A 320 7.02 8.48 -0.71
N PRO A 321 6.91 7.23 -0.23
CA PRO A 321 5.68 6.74 0.38
C PRO A 321 5.54 7.11 1.87
N GLU A 322 4.29 7.05 2.32
CA GLU A 322 3.86 7.20 3.71
C GLU A 322 3.13 5.95 4.19
N ILE A 323 3.16 5.65 5.49
CA ILE A 323 2.29 4.63 6.09
C ILE A 323 0.87 5.17 6.16
N LEU A 324 -0.04 4.54 5.40
CA LEU A 324 -1.46 4.89 5.37
C LEU A 324 -2.24 4.15 6.47
N LEU A 325 -2.04 2.83 6.56
CA LEU A 325 -2.70 1.97 7.54
C LEU A 325 -1.71 0.96 8.12
N TYR A 326 -1.95 0.55 9.35
CA TYR A 326 -1.20 -0.52 10.00
C TYR A 326 -2.07 -1.30 10.97
N ASP A 327 -1.83 -2.60 11.06
CA ASP A 327 -2.24 -3.40 12.20
C ASP A 327 -1.10 -3.40 13.23
N PRO A 328 -1.37 -3.03 14.49
CA PRO A 328 -0.33 -3.06 15.52
C PRO A 328 0.18 -4.49 15.83
N ASP A 329 -0.55 -5.53 15.45
CA ASP A 329 -0.09 -6.91 15.52
C ASP A 329 0.50 -7.35 14.17
N PRO A 330 1.83 -7.48 14.04
CA PRO A 330 2.48 -7.90 12.80
C PRO A 330 2.28 -9.39 12.48
N THR A 331 1.61 -10.16 13.34
CA THR A 331 1.41 -11.61 13.17
C THR A 331 0.11 -11.96 12.46
N VAL A 332 -0.79 -10.99 12.31
CA VAL A 332 -2.07 -11.20 11.65
C VAL A 332 -1.98 -11.02 10.14
N MET A 333 -3.01 -11.48 9.44
CA MET A 333 -3.14 -11.25 8.00
C MET A 333 -3.16 -9.76 7.72
N GLY A 334 -2.34 -9.31 6.78
CA GLY A 334 -2.29 -7.92 6.36
C GLY A 334 -3.49 -7.51 5.51
N MET A 335 -3.58 -6.21 5.25
CA MET A 335 -4.69 -5.57 4.55
C MET A 335 -4.59 -5.78 3.03
N SER A 336 -5.74 -5.95 2.38
CA SER A 336 -5.83 -6.20 0.94
C SER A 336 -7.04 -5.52 0.32
N TYR A 337 -7.07 -5.47 -1.00
CA TYR A 337 -8.22 -5.08 -1.84
C TYR A 337 -8.90 -3.80 -1.36
N PRO A 338 -8.14 -2.70 -1.32
CA PRO A 338 -8.65 -1.42 -0.86
C PRO A 338 -9.54 -0.73 -1.88
N ASP A 339 -10.38 0.17 -1.40
CA ASP A 339 -10.95 1.23 -2.21
C ASP A 339 -10.63 2.59 -1.60
N PHE A 340 -10.69 3.63 -2.42
CA PHE A 340 -10.52 5.01 -2.02
C PHE A 340 -11.79 5.79 -2.30
N ILE A 341 -12.31 6.46 -1.29
CA ILE A 341 -13.54 7.23 -1.36
C ILE A 341 -13.23 8.70 -1.09
N GLU A 342 -13.68 9.56 -1.97
CA GLU A 342 -13.62 11.00 -1.81
C GLU A 342 -15.05 11.57 -1.80
N GLN A 343 -15.40 12.31 -0.73
CA GLN A 343 -16.68 12.97 -0.62
C GLN A 343 -16.59 14.24 0.22
N ASN A 344 -17.06 15.36 -0.30
CA ASN A 344 -17.13 16.65 0.42
C ASN A 344 -15.78 17.10 1.01
N GLY A 345 -14.67 16.88 0.31
CA GLY A 345 -13.33 17.24 0.74
C GLY A 345 -12.77 16.36 1.87
N HIS A 346 -13.39 15.24 2.14
CA HIS A 346 -12.91 14.20 3.05
C HIS A 346 -12.59 12.92 2.28
N TYR A 347 -11.71 12.10 2.89
CA TYR A 347 -11.17 10.91 2.26
C TYR A 347 -11.28 9.70 3.19
N TRP A 348 -11.54 8.55 2.59
CA TRP A 348 -11.59 7.26 3.29
C TRP A 348 -10.92 6.19 2.43
N ALA A 349 -10.46 5.15 3.09
CA ALA A 349 -10.09 3.89 2.46
C ALA A 349 -10.91 2.75 3.06
N THR A 350 -11.25 1.76 2.24
CA THR A 350 -11.70 0.45 2.72
C THR A 350 -10.56 -0.55 2.62
N GLU A 351 -10.66 -1.65 3.34
CA GLU A 351 -9.74 -2.79 3.24
C GLU A 351 -10.41 -4.07 3.75
N THR A 352 -9.80 -5.20 3.43
CA THR A 352 -10.17 -6.50 3.99
C THR A 352 -8.93 -7.25 4.51
N GLN A 353 -9.15 -7.98 5.60
CA GLN A 353 -8.27 -9.04 6.08
C GLN A 353 -8.91 -10.42 5.86
N LYS A 354 -9.74 -10.55 4.80
CA LYS A 354 -10.49 -11.74 4.38
C LYS A 354 -11.63 -12.19 5.31
N MET A 355 -11.56 -11.89 6.60
CA MET A 355 -12.60 -12.23 7.60
C MET A 355 -13.24 -10.98 8.21
N VAL A 356 -12.66 -9.83 7.98
CA VAL A 356 -13.16 -8.53 8.44
C VAL A 356 -12.83 -7.50 7.37
N ALA A 357 -13.81 -6.71 7.00
CA ALA A 357 -13.63 -5.51 6.17
C ALA A 357 -13.97 -4.26 6.99
N ARG A 358 -13.29 -3.15 6.69
CA ARG A 358 -13.48 -1.89 7.42
C ARG A 358 -13.40 -0.69 6.47
N SER A 359 -14.02 0.40 6.90
CA SER A 359 -13.81 1.73 6.33
C SER A 359 -13.01 2.60 7.30
N HIS A 360 -12.00 3.32 6.79
CA HIS A 360 -11.08 4.15 7.55
C HIS A 360 -11.12 5.59 7.04
N LYS A 361 -11.38 6.54 7.93
CA LYS A 361 -11.20 7.95 7.58
C LYS A 361 -9.71 8.26 7.49
N ILE A 362 -9.30 8.87 6.39
CA ILE A 362 -7.91 9.27 6.17
C ILE A 362 -7.70 10.70 6.71
N ASP A 363 -6.57 10.94 7.35
CA ASP A 363 -6.13 12.29 7.70
C ASP A 363 -5.80 13.08 6.43
N PRO A 364 -6.56 14.14 6.09
CA PRO A 364 -6.32 14.89 4.86
C PRO A 364 -4.93 15.52 4.80
N THR A 365 -4.30 15.80 5.95
CA THR A 365 -2.94 16.37 5.98
C THR A 365 -1.88 15.35 5.56
N LEU A 366 -2.14 14.03 5.70
CA LEU A 366 -1.30 12.98 5.15
C LEU A 366 -1.34 13.03 3.61
N LEU A 367 -2.54 13.10 3.03
CA LEU A 367 -2.70 13.14 1.57
C LEU A 367 -2.12 14.43 0.97
N VAL A 368 -2.35 15.57 1.63
CA VAL A 368 -1.71 16.83 1.24
C VAL A 368 -0.18 16.70 1.25
N GLY A 369 0.38 16.01 2.25
CA GLY A 369 1.81 15.75 2.36
C GLY A 369 2.33 14.95 1.17
N VAL A 370 1.77 13.77 0.89
CA VAL A 370 2.24 12.90 -0.21
C VAL A 370 2.06 13.54 -1.58
N TRP A 371 1.02 14.33 -1.78
CA TRP A 371 0.77 14.99 -3.07
C TRP A 371 1.63 16.22 -3.35
N ASN A 372 2.16 16.87 -2.31
CA ASN A 372 2.88 18.14 -2.45
C ASN A 372 4.37 18.02 -2.07
N GLN A 373 4.89 16.82 -1.87
CA GLN A 373 6.26 16.61 -1.41
C GLN A 373 7.32 17.14 -2.39
N PHE A 374 7.00 17.25 -3.68
CA PHE A 374 7.92 17.80 -4.69
C PHE A 374 8.15 19.31 -4.54
N ASP A 375 7.20 20.03 -3.94
CA ASP A 375 7.25 21.49 -3.76
C ASP A 375 7.51 21.90 -2.30
N ALA A 376 7.46 20.95 -1.37
CA ALA A 376 7.62 21.21 0.06
C ALA A 376 9.08 21.57 0.37
N ASN A 377 9.31 22.76 0.99
CA ASN A 377 10.64 23.27 1.30
C ASN A 377 10.67 24.09 2.60
N ARG A 378 9.78 23.78 3.53
CA ARG A 378 9.68 24.47 4.82
C ARG A 378 10.18 23.58 5.93
N ARG A 379 10.98 24.17 6.84
CA ARG A 379 11.42 23.50 8.03
C ARG A 379 10.22 23.20 8.94
N VAL A 380 10.17 21.97 9.42
CA VAL A 380 9.14 21.50 10.36
C VAL A 380 9.63 21.74 11.78
N ASP A 381 8.92 22.56 12.53
CA ASP A 381 9.26 22.87 13.93
C ASP A 381 8.29 22.23 14.95
N ASN A 382 7.16 21.72 14.47
CA ASN A 382 6.20 21.06 15.34
C ASN A 382 6.75 19.75 15.91
N GLY A 383 6.83 19.67 17.23
CA GLY A 383 7.34 18.51 17.95
C GLY A 383 8.85 18.53 18.19
N VAL A 384 9.57 19.58 17.81
CA VAL A 384 10.99 19.72 18.12
C VAL A 384 11.17 19.87 19.63
N ILE A 385 11.98 19.00 20.22
CA ILE A 385 12.34 19.01 21.64
C ILE A 385 13.83 19.28 21.86
N PHE A 386 14.64 19.16 20.81
CA PHE A 386 16.06 19.48 20.83
C PHE A 386 16.49 19.96 19.44
N ASP A 387 17.28 21.03 19.37
CA ASP A 387 17.86 21.58 18.14
C ASP A 387 19.20 22.25 18.49
N ALA A 388 20.30 21.61 18.13
CA ALA A 388 21.63 22.10 18.48
C ALA A 388 22.71 21.58 17.50
N GLY A 389 23.86 22.22 17.57
CA GLY A 389 25.07 21.91 16.80
C GLY A 389 25.96 23.15 16.68
N PRO A 390 27.14 23.04 16.08
CA PRO A 390 27.74 21.80 15.61
C PRO A 390 28.37 20.95 16.73
N PHE A 391 28.50 19.65 16.48
CA PHE A 391 29.17 18.70 17.38
C PHE A 391 30.32 17.97 16.67
N SER A 392 31.42 17.78 17.41
CA SER A 392 32.59 17.03 16.96
C SER A 392 32.85 15.83 17.88
N ALA A 393 33.81 14.99 17.52
CA ALA A 393 34.22 13.81 18.29
C ALA A 393 34.40 14.12 19.79
N GLY A 394 33.85 13.26 20.65
CA GLY A 394 33.89 13.37 22.10
C GLY A 394 32.89 14.36 22.72
N ALA A 395 32.12 15.11 21.92
CA ALA A 395 31.11 16.03 22.46
C ALA A 395 30.05 15.27 23.28
N THR A 396 29.64 15.89 24.40
CA THR A 396 28.57 15.36 25.26
C THR A 396 27.54 16.48 25.50
N PHE A 397 26.24 16.10 25.51
CA PHE A 397 25.15 17.04 25.75
C PHE A 397 23.94 16.34 26.35
N GLU A 398 23.13 17.08 27.08
CA GLU A 398 21.87 16.57 27.59
C GLU A 398 20.82 16.53 26.48
N ILE A 399 20.00 15.46 26.46
CA ILE A 399 18.83 15.36 25.61
C ILE A 399 17.56 15.30 26.46
N PRO A 400 16.44 15.83 25.96
CA PRO A 400 15.15 15.66 26.60
C PRO A 400 14.74 14.18 26.66
N GLN A 401 13.80 13.87 27.55
CA GLN A 401 13.18 12.57 27.59
C GLN A 401 12.47 12.27 26.27
N LEU A 402 12.82 11.12 25.67
CA LEU A 402 12.14 10.63 24.48
C LEU A 402 10.76 10.09 24.85
N PRO A 403 9.75 10.25 23.97
CA PRO A 403 8.41 9.71 24.19
C PRO A 403 8.40 8.20 24.34
N SER A 404 7.37 7.70 25.01
CA SER A 404 7.09 6.26 25.02
C SER A 404 6.89 5.73 23.60
N LEU A 405 7.43 4.55 23.32
CA LEU A 405 7.21 3.80 22.07
C LEU A 405 5.92 2.96 22.09
N ASN A 406 5.09 3.14 23.12
CA ASN A 406 3.75 2.58 23.16
C ASN A 406 2.74 3.63 22.67
N GLY A 407 2.53 3.69 21.37
CA GLY A 407 1.65 4.64 20.70
C GLY A 407 2.25 6.04 20.44
N GLY A 408 3.45 6.33 20.96
CA GLY A 408 4.24 7.50 20.65
C GLY A 408 5.35 7.21 19.64
N GLY A 409 6.42 7.99 19.70
CA GLY A 409 7.58 7.80 18.82
C GLY A 409 8.46 9.03 18.83
N PHE A 410 9.60 8.95 18.15
CA PHE A 410 10.50 10.07 18.00
C PHE A 410 11.12 10.09 16.60
N THR A 411 11.69 11.22 16.24
CA THR A 411 12.53 11.34 15.05
C THR A 411 13.85 11.97 15.44
N LEU A 412 14.94 11.36 14.99
CA LEU A 412 16.29 11.92 15.05
C LEU A 412 16.65 12.39 13.64
N GLU A 413 16.96 13.67 13.50
CA GLU A 413 17.38 14.31 12.26
C GLU A 413 18.78 14.88 12.43
N MET A 414 19.68 14.61 11.50
CA MET A 414 21.05 15.11 11.53
C MET A 414 21.49 15.61 10.16
N TRP A 415 22.21 16.75 10.17
CA TRP A 415 23.07 17.13 9.07
C TRP A 415 24.50 16.75 9.45
N ILE A 416 25.08 15.79 8.75
CA ILE A 416 26.30 15.08 9.16
C ILE A 416 27.26 14.90 7.98
N GLU A 417 28.56 15.05 8.24
CA GLU A 417 29.63 14.79 7.29
C GLU A 417 30.60 13.75 7.88
N PHE A 418 31.03 12.83 7.03
CA PHE A 418 32.04 11.82 7.35
C PHE A 418 33.33 12.13 6.58
N SER A 419 34.45 12.30 7.27
CA SER A 419 35.78 12.36 6.65
C SER A 419 36.30 10.96 6.31
N ALA A 420 35.82 9.94 7.00
CA ALA A 420 36.04 8.52 6.74
C ALA A 420 34.86 7.71 7.25
N LEU A 421 34.66 6.51 6.71
CA LEU A 421 33.60 5.57 7.11
C LEU A 421 34.26 4.29 7.65
N TRP A 422 35.06 4.43 8.71
CA TRP A 422 35.72 3.30 9.37
C TRP A 422 34.70 2.50 10.18
N GLU A 423 34.64 1.22 9.94
CA GLU A 423 33.75 0.28 10.62
C GLU A 423 33.94 0.29 12.14
N ASP A 424 32.85 -0.02 12.86
CA ASP A 424 32.78 -0.09 14.32
C ASP A 424 33.12 1.21 15.08
N HIS A 425 33.13 2.36 14.34
CA HIS A 425 33.29 3.67 14.99
C HIS A 425 31.94 4.21 15.44
N PRO A 426 31.78 4.52 16.77
CA PRO A 426 30.58 5.17 17.26
C PRO A 426 30.40 6.54 16.64
N VAL A 427 29.17 6.85 16.22
CA VAL A 427 28.75 8.17 15.75
C VAL A 427 28.07 8.93 16.89
N LEU A 428 27.01 8.32 17.46
CA LEU A 428 26.22 8.92 18.52
C LEU A 428 25.64 7.83 19.42
N THR A 429 25.68 8.03 20.74
CA THR A 429 25.06 7.10 21.69
C THR A 429 24.35 7.86 22.80
N THR A 430 23.20 7.34 23.22
CA THR A 430 22.48 7.76 24.43
C THR A 430 22.46 6.68 25.49
N MET A 431 23.15 5.55 25.25
CA MET A 431 23.21 4.44 26.18
C MET A 431 24.05 4.80 27.41
N GLY A 432 23.41 4.87 28.57
CA GLY A 432 24.04 5.13 29.85
C GLY A 432 24.28 3.85 30.68
N LYS A 433 24.31 4.01 32.00
CA LYS A 433 24.64 2.92 32.97
C LYS A 433 23.64 1.76 32.95
N ARG A 434 22.37 2.03 32.66
CA ARG A 434 21.33 1.00 32.58
C ARG A 434 21.27 0.31 31.22
N ARG A 435 22.13 0.71 30.28
CA ARG A 435 22.14 0.22 28.89
C ARG A 435 20.79 0.44 28.18
N LYS A 436 20.06 1.50 28.57
CA LYS A 436 18.88 1.98 27.85
C LYS A 436 19.29 3.06 26.86
N GLY A 437 18.59 3.17 25.76
CA GLY A 437 18.84 4.20 24.75
C GLY A 437 19.03 3.64 23.36
N PHE A 438 19.70 4.45 22.56
CA PHE A 438 20.10 4.07 21.21
C PHE A 438 21.60 4.28 20.99
N ASN A 439 22.12 3.59 20.00
CA ASN A 439 23.49 3.70 19.54
C ASN A 439 23.53 3.72 18.02
N ILE A 440 24.37 4.57 17.45
CA ILE A 440 24.62 4.69 16.01
C ILE A 440 26.10 4.46 15.79
N THR A 441 26.44 3.48 14.96
CA THR A 441 27.81 3.11 14.61
C THR A 441 27.98 3.02 13.10
N ILE A 442 29.17 3.33 12.60
CA ILE A 442 29.55 3.08 11.21
C ILE A 442 29.68 1.56 11.02
N ALA A 443 29.05 1.04 9.98
CA ALA A 443 29.00 -0.38 9.66
C ALA A 443 29.57 -0.65 8.26
N PRO A 444 29.76 -1.91 7.85
CA PRO A 444 30.28 -2.26 6.54
C PRO A 444 29.50 -1.62 5.37
N ASN A 445 30.13 -1.54 4.21
CA ASN A 445 29.54 -1.06 2.97
C ASN A 445 28.97 0.36 3.06
N HIS A 446 29.66 1.25 3.81
CA HIS A 446 29.25 2.65 3.98
C HIS A 446 27.83 2.81 4.53
N THR A 447 27.48 1.97 5.51
CA THR A 447 26.20 2.03 6.21
C THR A 447 26.35 2.58 7.62
N LEU A 448 25.22 2.97 8.20
CA LEU A 448 25.10 3.21 9.64
C LEU A 448 24.20 2.13 10.24
N LYS A 449 24.69 1.53 11.32
CA LYS A 449 23.92 0.63 12.17
C LYS A 449 23.29 1.41 13.29
N PHE A 450 22.00 1.25 13.44
CA PHE A 450 21.19 1.81 14.51
C PHE A 450 20.76 0.71 15.45
N GLU A 451 20.91 0.92 16.73
CA GLU A 451 20.54 -0.01 17.78
C GLU A 451 19.66 0.69 18.81
N MET A 452 18.61 0.03 19.29
CA MET A 452 17.80 0.46 20.44
C MET A 452 17.70 -0.64 21.48
N THR A 453 17.67 -0.27 22.76
CA THR A 453 17.47 -1.20 23.86
C THR A 453 16.75 -0.52 25.04
N ASP A 454 15.88 -1.29 25.69
CA ASP A 454 15.20 -0.91 26.94
C ASP A 454 15.97 -1.35 28.19
N GLY A 455 17.21 -1.82 28.03
CA GLY A 455 18.08 -2.30 29.11
C GLY A 455 17.70 -3.68 29.65
N GLN A 456 16.67 -4.35 29.12
CA GLN A 456 16.29 -5.68 29.58
C GLN A 456 17.23 -6.75 29.03
N VAL A 457 17.65 -7.65 29.89
CA VAL A 457 18.46 -8.79 29.49
C VAL A 457 17.55 -9.91 28.96
N ARG A 458 17.89 -10.45 27.81
CA ARG A 458 17.18 -11.58 27.22
C ARG A 458 17.24 -12.81 28.18
N ARG A 459 16.06 -13.39 28.51
CA ARG A 459 16.01 -14.68 29.22
C ARG A 459 16.00 -15.83 28.22
N TRP A 460 16.62 -16.95 28.57
CA TRP A 460 16.79 -18.15 27.71
C TRP A 460 15.44 -18.71 27.20
N PHE A 461 14.36 -18.53 27.95
CA PHE A 461 13.02 -19.02 27.61
C PHE A 461 12.33 -18.25 26.47
N ASP A 462 12.86 -17.09 26.09
CA ASP A 462 12.31 -16.28 25.00
C ASP A 462 12.77 -16.80 23.61
N ILE A 463 13.54 -17.90 23.55
CA ILE A 463 14.15 -18.45 22.32
C ILE A 463 13.29 -19.54 21.66
N LEU A 464 12.30 -20.10 22.38
CA LEU A 464 11.60 -21.33 21.97
C LEU A 464 10.39 -21.13 21.06
N ASP A 465 10.02 -19.90 20.74
CA ASP A 465 8.95 -19.62 19.79
C ASP A 465 9.51 -19.61 18.36
N GLY A 466 9.46 -20.74 17.73
CA GLY A 466 9.62 -21.15 16.36
C GLY A 466 10.04 -20.18 15.22
N PRO A 467 10.03 -20.60 13.96
CA PRO A 467 10.53 -19.81 12.82
C PRO A 467 9.63 -18.66 12.35
N ASN A 468 8.69 -18.20 13.18
CA ASN A 468 7.86 -17.05 12.86
C ASN A 468 8.64 -15.75 13.09
N PRO A 469 8.90 -14.93 12.05
CA PRO A 469 9.60 -13.64 12.19
C PRO A 469 8.96 -12.71 13.22
N ALA A 470 7.64 -12.76 13.35
CA ALA A 470 6.89 -11.96 14.32
C ALA A 470 7.07 -12.45 15.76
N ALA A 471 7.22 -13.76 15.99
CA ALA A 471 7.56 -14.30 17.29
C ALA A 471 8.98 -13.88 17.72
N SER A 472 9.93 -13.85 16.77
CA SER A 472 11.28 -13.35 17.03
C SER A 472 11.30 -11.87 17.41
N LEU A 473 10.43 -11.06 16.83
CA LEU A 473 10.26 -9.65 17.18
C LEU A 473 9.76 -9.44 18.61
N LYS A 474 8.92 -10.36 19.13
CA LYS A 474 8.41 -10.32 20.50
C LYS A 474 9.47 -10.63 21.55
N SER A 475 10.47 -11.44 21.21
CA SER A 475 11.50 -11.91 22.15
C SER A 475 12.76 -11.05 22.21
N THR A 476 12.99 -10.16 21.25
CA THR A 476 14.21 -9.38 21.13
C THR A 476 14.14 -8.06 21.90
N ARG A 477 14.98 -7.89 22.92
CA ARG A 477 15.11 -6.64 23.70
C ARG A 477 16.20 -5.70 23.18
N ILE A 478 16.93 -6.12 22.16
CA ILE A 478 17.85 -5.31 21.38
C ILE A 478 17.34 -5.33 19.95
N TRP A 479 17.01 -4.16 19.45
CA TRP A 479 16.65 -3.96 18.05
C TRP A 479 17.85 -3.34 17.32
N ASN A 480 18.11 -3.78 16.09
CA ASN A 480 19.10 -3.14 15.24
C ASN A 480 18.70 -3.21 13.76
N TRP A 481 19.13 -2.22 12.99
CA TRP A 481 18.95 -2.13 11.55
C TRP A 481 20.03 -1.23 10.94
N THR A 482 20.24 -1.33 9.63
CA THR A 482 21.23 -0.50 8.93
C THR A 482 20.56 0.35 7.87
N THR A 483 21.22 1.46 7.52
CA THR A 483 20.91 2.19 6.27
C THR A 483 21.19 1.27 5.07
N ASP A 484 20.77 1.69 3.87
CA ASP A 484 21.11 0.96 2.65
C ASP A 484 22.61 1.07 2.37
N GLU A 485 23.15 0.03 1.72
CA GLU A 485 24.56 0.00 1.33
C GLU A 485 24.88 1.17 0.38
N TRP A 486 26.04 1.76 0.59
CA TRP A 486 26.58 2.87 -0.21
C TRP A 486 25.73 4.14 -0.21
N ALA A 487 24.77 4.25 0.72
CA ALA A 487 23.97 5.48 0.88
C ALA A 487 24.79 6.69 1.34
N LEU A 488 25.96 6.46 1.97
CA LEU A 488 26.81 7.51 2.52
C LEU A 488 28.12 7.67 1.74
N GLN A 489 28.59 8.91 1.64
CA GLN A 489 29.82 9.29 0.96
C GLN A 489 30.68 10.17 1.88
N CYS A 490 32.01 9.93 1.89
CA CYS A 490 32.95 10.79 2.60
C CYS A 490 33.03 12.18 1.96
N GLY A 491 33.17 13.21 2.78
CA GLY A 491 33.33 14.59 2.32
C GLY A 491 32.04 15.27 1.82
N LYS A 492 30.91 14.58 1.94
CA LYS A 492 29.59 15.13 1.64
C LYS A 492 28.81 15.36 2.94
N ILE A 493 28.14 16.51 3.05
CA ILE A 493 27.18 16.72 4.11
C ILE A 493 25.88 16.00 3.73
N HIS A 494 25.51 15.01 4.53
CA HIS A 494 24.29 14.23 4.39
C HIS A 494 23.20 14.75 5.30
N HIS A 495 21.96 14.73 4.84
CA HIS A 495 20.77 14.82 5.65
C HIS A 495 20.33 13.41 6.02
N LEU A 496 20.52 13.03 7.26
CA LEU A 496 20.20 11.71 7.79
C LEU A 496 19.03 11.80 8.77
N VAL A 497 17.99 11.04 8.55
CA VAL A 497 16.84 11.00 9.43
C VAL A 497 16.48 9.57 9.80
N TRP A 498 16.31 9.34 11.09
CA TRP A 498 15.80 8.10 11.65
C TRP A 498 14.44 8.36 12.29
N VAL A 499 13.42 7.73 11.75
CA VAL A 499 12.04 7.81 12.24
C VAL A 499 11.70 6.54 13.00
N VAL A 500 11.26 6.70 14.25
CA VAL A 500 10.77 5.60 15.08
C VAL A 500 9.30 5.88 15.40
N ASP A 501 8.43 5.16 14.73
CA ASP A 501 6.98 5.23 14.92
C ASP A 501 6.53 4.13 15.88
N GLY A 502 6.37 4.47 17.14
CA GLY A 502 5.97 3.53 18.18
C GLY A 502 4.51 3.11 18.12
N ALA A 503 3.68 3.79 17.34
CA ALA A 503 2.28 3.42 17.12
C ALA A 503 2.18 2.26 16.11
N SER A 504 2.78 2.42 14.94
CA SER A 504 2.86 1.37 13.92
C SER A 504 3.92 0.30 14.23
N LYS A 505 4.78 0.54 15.22
CA LYS A 505 5.96 -0.28 15.53
C LYS A 505 6.94 -0.40 14.36
N VAL A 506 7.05 0.64 13.54
CA VAL A 506 7.93 0.70 12.37
C VAL A 506 9.04 1.71 12.58
N SER A 507 10.24 1.33 12.21
CA SER A 507 11.39 2.21 12.09
C SER A 507 11.80 2.35 10.64
N SER A 508 12.06 3.57 10.19
CA SER A 508 12.48 3.89 8.83
C SER A 508 13.59 4.93 8.80
N PHE A 509 14.30 4.99 7.68
CA PHE A 509 15.44 5.88 7.50
C PHE A 509 15.32 6.66 6.21
N MET A 510 15.75 7.91 6.26
CA MET A 510 15.91 8.72 5.05
C MET A 510 17.33 9.27 4.99
N VAL A 511 17.90 9.24 3.80
CA VAL A 511 19.20 9.84 3.49
C VAL A 511 19.04 10.74 2.27
N ASP A 512 19.41 12.01 2.42
CA ASP A 512 19.38 13.01 1.35
C ASP A 512 18.03 13.08 0.61
N GLY A 513 16.93 13.07 1.37
CA GLY A 513 15.58 13.16 0.83
C GLY A 513 15.01 11.86 0.24
N LYS A 514 15.66 10.71 0.44
CA LYS A 514 15.20 9.41 -0.05
C LYS A 514 14.84 8.50 1.11
N LEU A 515 13.63 7.96 1.12
CA LEU A 515 13.26 6.88 2.04
C LEU A 515 14.01 5.62 1.61
N LEU A 516 14.80 5.05 2.51
CA LEU A 516 15.57 3.84 2.21
C LEU A 516 14.63 2.65 2.04
N ASP A 517 14.86 1.85 1.02
CA ASP A 517 14.01 0.72 0.62
C ASP A 517 14.72 -0.64 0.66
N GLY A 518 15.98 -0.66 1.13
CA GLY A 518 16.82 -1.85 1.17
C GLY A 518 17.65 -2.06 -0.10
N ALA A 519 17.57 -1.15 -1.06
CA ALA A 519 18.26 -1.23 -2.34
C ALA A 519 18.09 -2.60 -3.01
N THR A 520 19.15 -3.19 -3.57
CA THR A 520 19.14 -4.53 -4.19
C THR A 520 19.49 -5.65 -3.20
N THR A 521 19.92 -5.31 -1.99
CA THR A 521 20.46 -6.28 -1.03
C THR A 521 19.43 -6.77 0.00
N ARG A 522 18.35 -6.02 0.20
CA ARG A 522 17.28 -6.36 1.14
C ARG A 522 15.91 -6.19 0.51
N THR A 523 14.94 -6.94 1.01
CA THR A 523 13.56 -6.85 0.55
C THR A 523 12.90 -5.51 0.90
N GLN A 524 13.35 -4.84 1.96
CA GLN A 524 12.83 -3.56 2.45
C GLN A 524 13.89 -2.75 3.21
N GLY A 525 13.71 -1.44 3.28
CA GLY A 525 14.59 -0.54 4.05
C GLY A 525 14.07 -0.20 5.44
N TRP A 526 12.79 -0.39 5.69
CA TRP A 526 12.15 -0.23 7.00
C TRP A 526 12.17 -1.54 7.79
N GLN A 527 11.95 -1.46 9.14
CA GLN A 527 11.94 -2.65 9.99
C GLN A 527 10.96 -2.48 11.15
N TRP A 528 10.33 -3.59 11.53
CA TRP A 528 9.57 -3.66 12.78
C TRP A 528 10.47 -3.44 13.98
N ILE A 529 10.07 -2.56 14.91
CA ILE A 529 10.70 -2.47 16.22
C ILE A 529 10.06 -3.49 17.18
N ASN A 530 10.79 -3.82 18.25
CA ASN A 530 10.27 -4.77 19.24
C ASN A 530 8.93 -4.26 19.82
N TYR A 531 7.91 -5.09 19.76
CA TYR A 531 6.56 -4.79 20.24
C TYR A 531 6.53 -4.31 21.70
N TYR A 532 7.40 -4.87 22.55
CA TYR A 532 7.45 -4.57 23.98
C TYR A 532 8.31 -3.34 24.33
N PHE A 533 8.93 -2.68 23.36
CA PHE A 533 9.64 -1.43 23.64
C PHE A 533 8.64 -0.34 24.01
N GLU A 534 8.76 0.15 25.24
CA GLU A 534 7.96 1.26 25.75
C GLU A 534 8.82 2.46 26.12
N ASP A 535 9.91 2.25 26.86
CA ASP A 535 10.79 3.29 27.34
C ASP A 535 12.26 2.92 27.10
N ILE A 536 12.95 3.76 26.34
CA ILE A 536 14.37 3.62 26.05
C ILE A 536 15.21 4.74 26.72
N ASN A 537 14.63 5.51 27.65
CA ASN A 537 15.35 6.57 28.34
C ASN A 537 16.28 5.99 29.42
N ASP A 538 17.58 6.34 29.40
CA ASP A 538 18.49 6.12 30.53
C ASP A 538 18.36 7.26 31.55
N ASP A 539 18.80 7.02 32.77
CA ASP A 539 18.67 8.01 33.85
C ASP A 539 19.45 9.30 33.58
N ASP A 540 20.63 9.15 32.98
CA ASP A 540 21.56 10.26 32.78
C ASP A 540 21.13 11.19 31.64
N ARG A 541 20.33 10.71 30.68
CA ARG A 541 19.88 11.43 29.48
C ARG A 541 21.00 12.19 28.75
N ILE A 542 22.18 11.62 28.73
CA ILE A 542 23.36 12.18 28.08
C ILE A 542 23.55 11.53 26.73
N ALA A 543 23.61 12.33 25.68
CA ALA A 543 24.09 11.92 24.37
C ALA A 543 25.59 12.17 24.27
N LYS A 544 26.33 11.24 23.67
CA LYS A 544 27.77 11.33 23.41
C LYS A 544 28.06 11.06 21.96
N VAL A 545 28.78 11.98 21.32
CA VAL A 545 29.41 11.74 20.02
C VAL A 545 30.65 10.87 20.25
N GLY A 546 30.89 9.88 19.40
CA GLY A 546 32.00 8.98 19.54
C GLY A 546 33.35 9.70 19.67
N ASP A 547 34.23 9.25 20.58
CA ASP A 547 35.52 9.89 20.84
C ASP A 547 36.46 9.90 19.61
N ARG A 548 36.23 8.97 18.68
CA ARG A 548 36.96 8.84 17.41
C ARG A 548 36.05 8.98 16.20
N PHE A 549 34.92 9.66 16.36
CA PHE A 549 34.01 9.88 15.24
C PHE A 549 34.73 10.65 14.12
N PRO A 550 34.89 10.05 12.91
CA PRO A 550 35.62 10.66 11.83
C PRO A 550 34.71 11.59 11.02
N GLY A 551 34.21 12.66 11.63
CA GLY A 551 33.28 13.54 10.97
C GLY A 551 32.81 14.70 11.86
N LYS A 552 31.74 15.33 11.42
CA LYS A 552 31.10 16.45 12.11
C LYS A 552 29.58 16.36 11.96
N ILE A 553 28.86 16.56 13.05
CA ILE A 553 27.40 16.75 13.05
C ILE A 553 27.17 18.27 13.04
N TYR A 554 26.72 18.81 11.93
CA TYR A 554 26.48 20.25 11.77
C TYR A 554 25.24 20.71 12.52
N ASN A 555 24.20 19.87 12.53
CA ASN A 555 22.97 20.12 13.26
C ASN A 555 22.35 18.78 13.66
N LEU A 556 21.77 18.70 14.84
CA LEU A 556 21.02 17.57 15.36
C LEU A 556 19.71 18.07 15.92
N ARG A 557 18.61 17.48 15.47
CA ARG A 557 17.26 17.74 15.96
C ARG A 557 16.61 16.45 16.46
N LEU A 558 15.88 16.56 17.56
CA LEU A 558 15.01 15.52 18.07
C LEU A 558 13.57 16.03 18.08
N TYR A 559 12.67 15.17 17.63
CA TYR A 559 11.23 15.41 17.67
C TYR A 559 10.57 14.44 18.64
N ASN A 560 9.56 14.89 19.36
CA ASN A 560 8.77 14.05 20.26
C ASN A 560 7.63 13.28 19.56
N ARG A 561 7.77 13.05 18.27
CA ARG A 561 6.85 12.32 17.42
C ARG A 561 7.59 11.73 16.23
N TYR A 562 6.98 10.78 15.56
CA TYR A 562 7.42 10.41 14.23
C TYR A 562 7.17 11.58 13.26
N LEU A 563 8.08 11.83 12.34
CA LEU A 563 7.87 12.70 11.19
C LEU A 563 7.35 11.85 10.02
N ARG A 564 6.43 12.41 9.28
CA ARG A 564 6.03 11.86 7.99
C ARG A 564 7.17 12.00 6.98
N THR A 565 7.22 11.11 6.00
CA THR A 565 8.20 11.18 4.90
C THR A 565 8.17 12.55 4.21
N SER A 566 6.96 13.07 3.94
CA SER A 566 6.77 14.41 3.36
C SER A 566 7.32 15.55 4.23
N GLU A 567 7.26 15.43 5.55
CA GLU A 567 7.85 16.40 6.47
C GLU A 567 9.37 16.34 6.46
N VAL A 568 9.94 15.13 6.40
CA VAL A 568 11.39 14.92 6.28
C VAL A 568 11.91 15.47 4.95
N LEU A 569 11.19 15.24 3.85
CA LEU A 569 11.50 15.84 2.54
C LEU A 569 11.48 17.36 2.59
N SER A 570 10.48 17.95 3.24
CA SER A 570 10.39 19.41 3.41
C SER A 570 11.60 19.97 4.17
N ASN A 571 12.06 19.28 5.22
CA ASN A 571 13.28 19.65 5.95
C ASN A 571 14.53 19.54 5.06
N TYR A 572 14.64 18.45 4.28
CA TYR A 572 15.75 18.27 3.34
C TYR A 572 15.83 19.40 2.31
N HIS A 573 14.70 19.73 1.68
CA HIS A 573 14.63 20.80 0.69
C HIS A 573 14.86 22.21 1.30
N ALA A 574 14.50 22.40 2.57
CA ALA A 574 14.81 23.63 3.29
C ALA A 574 16.31 23.82 3.57
N GLY A 575 17.08 22.71 3.52
CA GLY A 575 18.53 22.70 3.62
C GLY A 575 19.08 22.81 5.05
N LEU A 576 20.41 22.75 5.15
CA LEU A 576 21.13 22.86 6.42
C LEU A 576 20.76 24.19 7.13
N PRO A 577 20.42 24.15 8.42
CA PRO A 577 20.19 25.36 9.22
C PRO A 577 21.40 26.31 9.20
N LYS A 578 21.13 27.60 9.06
CA LYS A 578 22.16 28.65 9.10
C LYS A 578 22.66 28.90 10.52
#